data_33487986b0abb564dba874ac8be5d418
#
_entry.id   33487986b0abb564dba874ac8be5d418
#
_cell.length_a   1.000
_cell.length_b   1.000
_cell.length_c   1.000
_cell.angle_alpha   90.00
_cell.angle_beta   90.00
_cell.angle_gamma   90.00
#
_symmetry.space_group_name_H-M   'P 1'
#
loop_
_entity.id
_entity.type
_entity.pdbx_description
1 polymer ?
#
loop_
_entity_poly.entity_id
_entity_poly.type
_entity_poly.pdbx_seq_one_letter_code
_entity_poly.pdbx_strand_id
1 'polypeptide(L)'
;MFAGVPVSNKTRSAKAFAAKSDPLHRVGSRHPTSTFALQPAKPNLDMPLNTPAAPPITPSPANAEINPWLVLLLAVSCGLVVANIYYAQPLVGPISLALGMPAQSAGLIVTLTQVGYGLGLLFVIPLADYVENRGLVLTTIGVSALSMLAAAWSHSVPVFLACALLTGISSVAVQVLVLYAAHMAHDGIRGRVVGSVMSGLMLGIMLARPVASLIADFASWQAVYQCAAVTMLLLLAVLRVALPQRLPHSAISYRALMVSMTGMALHSVVLRRRGLYQACLFGAFSLFWTVVPLHLAQHFGMPQRGIALFALAGVAGAIAAPIAGRVADRGWVRPATGLAMLIAATALLLSHIELEGTRQQVLLLVVVGILLDFAVSANLVLGQRVIFSAGAAQRGRYNAIYMATFFSGGAIGSALGGWAYAHGGWTLASWVALCFPLLALAYFVTEKRSPL
;
A
#
# COMPACT_ATOMS: atom_id res chain seq x y z
N MET A 1 14.02 33.91 -51.18
CA MET A 1 15.37 33.68 -51.74
C MET A 1 15.77 32.28 -51.33
N PHE A 2 15.71 31.40 -52.32
CA PHE A 2 16.58 30.29 -52.71
C PHE A 2 17.00 29.32 -51.61
N ALA A 3 16.52 28.11 -51.67
CA ALA A 3 16.88 26.90 -52.47
C ALA A 3 17.89 26.07 -51.65
N GLY A 4 17.87 24.79 -51.53
CA GLY A 4 17.28 23.66 -52.30
C GLY A 4 17.83 22.36 -51.73
N VAL A 5 17.09 21.33 -51.94
CA VAL A 5 17.30 19.90 -51.72
C VAL A 5 18.55 19.39 -52.49
N PRO A 6 19.24 18.25 -52.17
CA PRO A 6 18.64 16.97 -52.53
C PRO A 6 18.86 15.72 -51.61
N VAL A 7 17.95 14.79 -51.78
CA VAL A 7 17.89 13.39 -51.43
C VAL A 7 19.07 12.61 -52.07
N SER A 8 19.65 11.64 -51.33
CA SER A 8 20.39 10.53 -51.95
C SER A 8 20.08 9.21 -51.26
N ASN A 9 19.44 8.37 -52.02
CA ASN A 9 19.12 6.97 -51.82
C ASN A 9 20.33 6.12 -52.21
N LYS A 10 20.78 5.16 -51.36
CA LYS A 10 21.63 4.05 -51.86
C LYS A 10 21.32 2.77 -51.05
N THR A 11 20.52 1.94 -51.66
CA THR A 11 20.47 0.48 -51.54
C THR A 11 21.75 -0.18 -52.06
N ARG A 12 22.25 -1.22 -51.39
CA ARG A 12 23.02 -2.38 -51.88
C ARG A 12 23.43 -3.19 -50.65
N SER A 13 23.09 -4.38 -50.53
CA SER A 13 23.25 -5.65 -51.31
C SER A 13 23.97 -6.67 -50.41
N ALA A 14 23.31 -7.79 -50.24
CA ALA A 14 23.82 -8.99 -49.58
C ALA A 14 25.04 -9.56 -50.30
N LYS A 15 25.98 -10.16 -49.54
CA LYS A 15 26.79 -11.28 -50.05
C LYS A 15 27.21 -12.19 -48.89
N ALA A 16 26.89 -13.46 -49.10
CA ALA A 16 27.32 -14.62 -48.38
C ALA A 16 28.84 -14.83 -48.44
N PHE A 17 29.42 -15.45 -47.40
CA PHE A 17 30.67 -16.17 -47.53
C PHE A 17 30.57 -17.51 -46.83
N ALA A 18 30.72 -18.54 -47.62
CA ALA A 18 30.71 -19.94 -47.23
C ALA A 18 32.15 -20.46 -47.04
N ALA A 19 32.24 -21.45 -46.18
CA ALA A 19 33.19 -22.58 -46.17
C ALA A 19 34.69 -22.36 -46.03
N LYS A 20 35.25 -22.99 -45.00
CA LYS A 20 36.41 -23.87 -45.21
C LYS A 20 36.48 -24.93 -44.11
N SER A 21 36.52 -26.17 -44.56
CA SER A 21 36.66 -27.45 -43.89
C SER A 21 38.13 -27.80 -43.57
N ASP A 22 38.32 -28.58 -42.50
CA ASP A 22 39.06 -29.82 -42.30
C ASP A 22 40.44 -29.74 -41.63
N PRO A 23 41.03 -30.93 -41.21
CA PRO A 23 40.47 -32.05 -40.41
C PRO A 23 41.45 -32.55 -39.28
N LEU A 24 41.08 -33.68 -38.67
CA LEU A 24 41.91 -34.70 -37.98
C LEU A 24 42.11 -34.57 -36.44
N HIS A 25 41.46 -35.46 -35.68
CA HIS A 25 42.18 -36.61 -35.05
C HIS A 25 41.19 -37.68 -34.57
N ARG A 26 41.41 -38.92 -35.06
CA ARG A 26 40.80 -40.17 -34.61
C ARG A 26 41.39 -40.59 -33.27
N VAL A 27 40.54 -41.04 -32.33
CA VAL A 27 40.86 -42.20 -31.45
C VAL A 27 39.56 -42.93 -31.21
N GLY A 28 39.58 -44.22 -31.45
CA GLY A 28 38.41 -45.09 -31.37
C GLY A 28 38.18 -45.67 -29.99
N SER A 29 36.92 -46.03 -29.74
CA SER A 29 36.58 -47.13 -28.83
C SER A 29 35.28 -47.76 -29.26
N ARG A 30 35.35 -49.07 -29.39
CA ARG A 30 34.32 -49.99 -29.83
C ARG A 30 33.21 -50.12 -28.80
N HIS A 31 31.98 -50.10 -29.23
CA HIS A 31 30.86 -50.74 -28.54
C HIS A 31 29.94 -51.48 -29.54
N PRO A 32 29.43 -52.65 -29.16
CA PRO A 32 28.71 -53.51 -30.09
C PRO A 32 27.24 -53.12 -30.23
N THR A 33 26.81 -53.07 -31.48
CA THR A 33 25.42 -52.95 -31.89
C THR A 33 24.66 -54.24 -31.61
N SER A 34 23.64 -54.23 -30.77
CA SER A 34 22.60 -55.22 -30.72
C SER A 34 21.32 -54.64 -31.35
N THR A 35 21.07 -55.08 -32.57
CA THR A 35 19.88 -54.81 -33.34
C THR A 35 18.73 -55.69 -32.80
N PHE A 36 17.78 -55.16 -32.08
CA PHE A 36 16.52 -55.83 -31.78
C PHE A 36 15.48 -55.38 -32.81
N ALA A 37 15.18 -56.30 -33.74
CA ALA A 37 14.09 -56.13 -34.69
C ALA A 37 12.75 -56.32 -33.96
N LEU A 38 11.96 -55.31 -33.90
CA LEU A 38 10.55 -55.36 -33.47
C LEU A 38 9.70 -55.87 -34.66
N GLN A 39 9.21 -57.08 -34.54
CA GLN A 39 8.14 -57.62 -35.41
C GLN A 39 6.81 -56.89 -35.10
N PRO A 40 6.01 -56.56 -36.11
CA PRO A 40 4.69 -55.99 -35.90
C PRO A 40 3.72 -57.08 -35.40
N ALA A 41 3.17 -56.85 -34.19
CA ALA A 41 2.08 -57.69 -33.63
C ALA A 41 0.80 -57.46 -34.45
N LYS A 42 0.19 -58.54 -34.91
CA LYS A 42 -1.15 -58.54 -35.53
C LYS A 42 -2.19 -58.09 -34.51
N PRO A 43 -3.21 -57.30 -34.89
CA PRO A 43 -4.31 -56.96 -33.99
C PRO A 43 -5.22 -58.16 -33.81
N ASN A 44 -5.34 -58.67 -32.57
CA ASN A 44 -6.42 -59.57 -32.18
C ASN A 44 -7.70 -58.75 -32.04
N LEU A 45 -8.60 -58.84 -32.99
CA LEU A 45 -10.02 -58.52 -32.87
C LEU A 45 -10.67 -59.68 -32.11
N ASP A 46 -10.97 -59.48 -30.85
CA ASP A 46 -12.09 -60.11 -30.11
C ASP A 46 -11.91 -59.84 -28.60
N MET A 47 -12.26 -58.63 -28.20
CA MET A 47 -12.53 -58.34 -26.80
C MET A 47 -13.87 -57.59 -26.72
N PRO A 48 -14.88 -58.06 -25.97
CA PRO A 48 -16.14 -57.35 -25.87
C PRO A 48 -15.93 -55.99 -25.15
N LEU A 49 -16.30 -54.90 -25.82
CA LEU A 49 -16.38 -53.57 -25.29
C LEU A 49 -17.46 -53.47 -24.23
N ASN A 50 -17.14 -53.87 -23.00
CA ASN A 50 -17.94 -53.55 -21.83
C ASN A 50 -17.15 -52.56 -20.97
N THR A 51 -16.87 -51.36 -21.54
CA THR A 51 -16.37 -50.20 -20.80
C THR A 51 -17.57 -49.64 -20.06
N PRO A 52 -17.60 -49.62 -18.72
CA PRO A 52 -18.64 -48.91 -18.01
C PRO A 52 -18.55 -47.43 -18.44
N ALA A 53 -19.69 -46.87 -18.85
CA ALA A 53 -19.79 -45.46 -19.15
C ALA A 53 -19.21 -44.66 -18.02
N ALA A 54 -18.21 -43.81 -18.31
CA ALA A 54 -17.65 -42.88 -17.33
C ALA A 54 -18.83 -42.15 -16.68
N PRO A 55 -18.87 -42.02 -15.35
CA PRO A 55 -19.93 -41.28 -14.69
C PRO A 55 -19.93 -39.85 -15.28
N PRO A 56 -21.12 -39.27 -15.48
CA PRO A 56 -21.21 -37.90 -16.00
C PRO A 56 -20.33 -37.00 -15.15
N ILE A 57 -19.43 -36.28 -15.79
CA ILE A 57 -18.58 -35.29 -15.15
C ILE A 57 -19.55 -34.23 -14.59
N THR A 58 -19.92 -34.40 -13.32
CA THR A 58 -20.62 -33.35 -12.59
C THR A 58 -19.70 -32.12 -12.67
N PRO A 59 -20.20 -30.96 -13.16
CA PRO A 59 -19.37 -29.76 -13.19
C PRO A 59 -18.84 -29.50 -11.78
N SER A 60 -17.53 -29.53 -11.66
CA SER A 60 -16.83 -29.19 -10.41
C SER A 60 -17.39 -27.85 -9.91
N PRO A 61 -17.61 -27.66 -8.59
CA PRO A 61 -18.11 -26.39 -8.03
C PRO A 61 -17.17 -25.21 -8.22
N ALA A 62 -16.21 -25.30 -9.14
CA ALA A 62 -15.21 -24.27 -9.49
C ALA A 62 -15.81 -23.00 -10.13
N ASN A 63 -17.11 -22.93 -10.41
CA ASN A 63 -17.79 -21.75 -10.98
C ASN A 63 -18.78 -21.08 -10.01
N ALA A 64 -18.67 -21.31 -8.70
CA ALA A 64 -19.44 -20.51 -7.76
C ALA A 64 -18.99 -19.05 -7.85
N GLU A 65 -19.79 -18.22 -8.51
CA GLU A 65 -19.58 -16.78 -8.51
C GLU A 65 -19.60 -16.28 -7.07
N ILE A 66 -18.56 -15.54 -6.67
CA ILE A 66 -18.57 -14.89 -5.35
C ILE A 66 -19.78 -13.97 -5.28
N ASN A 67 -20.58 -14.11 -4.22
CA ASN A 67 -21.73 -13.24 -3.99
C ASN A 67 -21.29 -11.76 -4.03
N PRO A 68 -21.84 -10.93 -4.92
CA PRO A 68 -21.49 -9.52 -5.03
C PRO A 68 -21.63 -8.75 -3.71
N TRP A 69 -22.59 -9.14 -2.87
CA TRP A 69 -22.79 -8.57 -1.53
C TRP A 69 -21.62 -8.82 -0.59
N LEU A 70 -20.98 -9.99 -0.70
CA LEU A 70 -19.80 -10.30 0.09
C LEU A 70 -18.60 -9.46 -0.36
N VAL A 71 -18.46 -9.22 -1.67
CA VAL A 71 -17.42 -8.32 -2.20
C VAL A 71 -17.64 -6.88 -1.72
N LEU A 72 -18.89 -6.41 -1.76
CA LEU A 72 -19.25 -5.09 -1.24
C LEU A 72 -18.99 -5.01 0.27
N LEU A 73 -19.39 -6.02 1.05
CA LEU A 73 -19.13 -6.07 2.48
C LEU A 73 -17.63 -6.01 2.78
N LEU A 74 -16.80 -6.77 2.06
CA LEU A 74 -15.34 -6.75 2.22
C LEU A 74 -14.76 -5.36 1.85
N ALA A 75 -15.26 -4.73 0.80
CA ALA A 75 -14.84 -3.39 0.38
C ALA A 75 -15.18 -2.34 1.45
N VAL A 76 -16.42 -2.34 1.96
CA VAL A 76 -16.85 -1.45 3.03
C VAL A 76 -16.06 -1.71 4.32
N SER A 77 -15.86 -2.99 4.67
CA SER A 77 -15.06 -3.38 5.85
C SER A 77 -13.63 -2.85 5.76
N CYS A 78 -12.99 -3.00 4.61
CA CYS A 78 -11.64 -2.47 4.40
C CYS A 78 -11.59 -0.96 4.52
N GLY A 79 -12.59 -0.24 4.00
CA GLY A 79 -12.69 1.21 4.11
C GLY A 79 -12.86 1.67 5.57
N LEU A 80 -13.77 1.03 6.30
CA LEU A 80 -14.04 1.39 7.70
C LEU A 80 -12.85 1.08 8.62
N VAL A 81 -12.20 -0.08 8.44
CA VAL A 81 -11.04 -0.46 9.27
C VAL A 81 -9.83 0.42 8.98
N VAL A 82 -9.54 0.74 7.71
CA VAL A 82 -8.37 1.60 7.39
C VAL A 82 -8.57 3.04 7.84
N ALA A 83 -9.81 3.52 7.89
CA ALA A 83 -10.14 4.87 8.35
C ALA A 83 -9.65 5.15 9.78
N ASN A 84 -9.61 4.12 10.64
CA ASN A 84 -9.14 4.20 12.02
C ASN A 84 -7.71 4.75 12.16
N ILE A 85 -6.86 4.57 11.14
CA ILE A 85 -5.47 5.04 11.13
C ILE A 85 -5.41 6.57 10.90
N TYR A 86 -6.45 7.14 10.26
CA TYR A 86 -6.41 8.52 9.77
C TYR A 86 -7.29 9.49 10.56
N TYR A 87 -8.20 9.00 11.43
CA TYR A 87 -9.09 9.87 12.24
C TYR A 87 -8.32 10.84 13.12
N ALA A 88 -7.19 10.43 13.67
CA ALA A 88 -6.39 11.24 14.57
C ALA A 88 -5.76 12.48 13.90
N GLN A 89 -5.47 12.44 12.60
CA GLN A 89 -4.72 13.50 11.91
C GLN A 89 -5.39 14.89 12.04
N PRO A 90 -6.67 15.07 11.69
CA PRO A 90 -7.32 16.38 11.83
C PRO A 90 -7.64 16.74 13.28
N LEU A 91 -7.54 15.79 14.20
CA LEU A 91 -7.94 15.93 15.62
C LEU A 91 -6.75 16.13 16.56
N VAL A 92 -5.51 16.22 16.04
CA VAL A 92 -4.31 16.38 16.86
C VAL A 92 -4.43 17.59 17.81
N GLY A 93 -4.94 18.72 17.33
CA GLY A 93 -5.16 19.92 18.14
C GLY A 93 -6.17 19.71 19.28
N PRO A 94 -7.42 19.39 18.98
CA PRO A 94 -8.44 19.12 19.99
C PRO A 94 -8.04 18.06 21.02
N ILE A 95 -7.40 16.96 20.59
CA ILE A 95 -6.97 15.88 21.48
C ILE A 95 -5.83 16.35 22.39
N SER A 96 -4.80 16.98 21.83
CA SER A 96 -3.65 17.45 22.61
C SER A 96 -4.05 18.48 23.67
N LEU A 97 -4.96 19.41 23.34
CA LEU A 97 -5.52 20.38 24.28
C LEU A 97 -6.33 19.70 25.40
N ALA A 98 -7.20 18.77 25.05
CA ALA A 98 -8.06 18.08 26.02
C ALA A 98 -7.26 17.21 27.00
N LEU A 99 -6.16 16.62 26.56
CA LEU A 99 -5.28 15.78 27.37
C LEU A 99 -4.15 16.55 28.07
N GLY A 100 -4.04 17.87 27.85
CA GLY A 100 -2.94 18.66 28.39
C GLY A 100 -1.56 18.25 27.85
N MET A 101 -1.49 17.77 26.61
CA MET A 101 -0.22 17.35 26.00
C MET A 101 0.65 18.57 25.66
N PRO A 102 1.98 18.52 25.93
CA PRO A 102 2.90 19.52 25.41
C PRO A 102 2.82 19.58 23.87
N ALA A 103 2.85 20.79 23.30
CA ALA A 103 2.72 21.01 21.86
C ALA A 103 3.72 20.18 21.03
N GLN A 104 4.95 20.05 21.52
CA GLN A 104 6.01 19.24 20.89
C GLN A 104 5.68 17.74 20.80
N SER A 105 4.81 17.24 21.67
CA SER A 105 4.42 15.83 21.73
C SER A 105 3.12 15.53 20.97
N ALA A 106 2.42 16.56 20.48
CA ALA A 106 1.12 16.40 19.82
C ALA A 106 1.18 15.46 18.61
N GLY A 107 2.30 15.45 17.87
CA GLY A 107 2.52 14.52 16.74
C GLY A 107 2.52 13.04 17.13
N LEU A 108 2.81 12.70 18.41
CA LEU A 108 2.82 11.32 18.91
C LEU A 108 1.45 10.62 18.78
N ILE A 109 0.37 11.38 18.76
CA ILE A 109 -0.99 10.88 18.55
C ILE A 109 -1.06 10.10 17.21
N VAL A 110 -0.54 10.67 16.15
CA VAL A 110 -0.48 10.04 14.83
C VAL A 110 0.67 9.03 14.74
N THR A 111 1.81 9.37 15.33
CA THR A 111 3.01 8.52 15.32
C THR A 111 2.74 7.13 15.87
N LEU A 112 2.11 7.03 17.04
CA LEU A 112 1.87 5.73 17.70
C LEU A 112 0.89 4.86 16.89
N THR A 113 -0.13 5.46 16.28
CA THR A 113 -1.03 4.73 15.39
C THR A 113 -0.28 4.15 14.18
N GLN A 114 0.64 4.90 13.59
CA GLN A 114 1.43 4.44 12.44
C GLN A 114 2.49 3.41 12.82
N VAL A 115 3.16 3.58 13.97
CA VAL A 115 4.06 2.57 14.53
C VAL A 115 3.30 1.27 14.78
N GLY A 116 2.12 1.36 15.41
CA GLY A 116 1.25 0.21 15.65
C GLY A 116 0.89 -0.52 14.36
N TYR A 117 0.49 0.20 13.33
CA TYR A 117 0.16 -0.40 12.04
C TYR A 117 1.38 -1.07 11.38
N GLY A 118 2.55 -0.44 11.43
CA GLY A 118 3.82 -1.04 10.98
C GLY A 118 4.17 -2.33 11.71
N LEU A 119 4.03 -2.35 13.04
CA LEU A 119 4.20 -3.55 13.85
C LEU A 119 3.18 -4.64 13.48
N GLY A 120 1.93 -4.26 13.30
CA GLY A 120 0.88 -5.17 12.85
C GLY A 120 1.19 -5.81 11.49
N LEU A 121 1.70 -5.04 10.54
CA LEU A 121 2.13 -5.55 9.23
C LEU A 121 3.27 -6.56 9.32
N LEU A 122 4.22 -6.35 10.25
CA LEU A 122 5.37 -7.25 10.42
C LEU A 122 5.02 -8.50 11.21
N PHE A 123 4.16 -8.40 12.22
CA PHE A 123 3.94 -9.50 13.17
C PHE A 123 2.54 -10.13 13.07
N VAL A 124 1.49 -9.35 12.79
CA VAL A 124 0.12 -9.89 12.75
C VAL A 124 -0.23 -10.46 11.37
N ILE A 125 0.19 -9.79 10.28
CA ILE A 125 -0.11 -10.30 8.92
C ILE A 125 0.48 -11.70 8.68
N PRO A 126 1.74 -11.98 9.06
CA PRO A 126 2.28 -13.32 8.91
C PRO A 126 1.53 -14.40 9.69
N LEU A 127 0.84 -14.05 10.79
CA LEU A 127 -0.02 -15.00 11.51
C LEU A 127 -1.20 -15.51 10.68
N ALA A 128 -1.65 -14.73 9.67
CA ALA A 128 -2.73 -15.15 8.78
C ALA A 128 -2.40 -16.43 7.97
N ASP A 129 -1.14 -16.84 7.89
CA ASP A 129 -0.70 -18.10 7.29
C ASP A 129 -0.77 -19.30 8.24
N TYR A 130 -1.02 -19.08 9.56
CA TYR A 130 -0.95 -20.10 10.60
C TYR A 130 -2.25 -20.27 11.38
N VAL A 131 -3.00 -19.18 11.58
CA VAL A 131 -4.22 -19.19 12.38
C VAL A 131 -5.45 -19.07 11.50
N GLU A 132 -6.59 -19.45 12.04
CA GLU A 132 -7.88 -19.31 11.37
C GLU A 132 -8.14 -17.82 11.06
N ASN A 133 -8.27 -17.50 9.76
CA ASN A 133 -8.26 -16.13 9.27
C ASN A 133 -9.49 -15.33 9.73
N ARG A 134 -10.68 -15.96 9.85
CA ARG A 134 -11.88 -15.30 10.37
C ARG A 134 -11.69 -14.90 11.83
N GLY A 135 -11.16 -15.80 12.67
CA GLY A 135 -10.85 -15.51 14.07
C GLY A 135 -9.85 -14.37 14.21
N LEU A 136 -8.79 -14.36 13.37
CA LEU A 136 -7.81 -13.30 13.35
C LEU A 136 -8.45 -11.94 13.01
N VAL A 137 -9.30 -11.88 11.99
CA VAL A 137 -10.02 -10.64 11.60
C VAL A 137 -10.95 -10.18 12.73
N LEU A 138 -11.74 -11.10 13.31
CA LEU A 138 -12.68 -10.73 14.39
C LEU A 138 -11.94 -10.27 15.64
N THR A 139 -10.85 -10.92 16.02
CA THR A 139 -10.04 -10.53 17.17
C THR A 139 -9.42 -9.15 16.96
N THR A 140 -8.82 -8.89 15.79
CA THR A 140 -8.22 -7.58 15.50
C THR A 140 -9.27 -6.46 15.45
N ILE A 141 -10.44 -6.67 14.86
CA ILE A 141 -11.53 -5.69 14.86
C ILE A 141 -12.07 -5.47 16.28
N GLY A 142 -12.18 -6.53 17.09
CA GLY A 142 -12.57 -6.42 18.50
C GLY A 142 -11.57 -5.59 19.32
N VAL A 143 -10.27 -5.84 19.15
CA VAL A 143 -9.22 -5.04 19.78
C VAL A 143 -9.29 -3.57 19.32
N SER A 144 -9.55 -3.32 18.03
CA SER A 144 -9.73 -1.96 17.50
C SER A 144 -10.90 -1.26 18.18
N ALA A 145 -12.06 -1.91 18.30
CA ALA A 145 -13.25 -1.36 18.96
C ALA A 145 -12.96 -0.99 20.41
N LEU A 146 -12.36 -1.91 21.18
CA LEU A 146 -12.01 -1.69 22.58
C LEU A 146 -10.99 -0.57 22.76
N SER A 147 -9.96 -0.54 21.91
CA SER A 147 -8.94 0.50 21.94
C SER A 147 -9.52 1.89 21.66
N MET A 148 -10.43 1.99 20.68
CA MET A 148 -11.09 3.26 20.37
C MET A 148 -12.03 3.70 21.48
N LEU A 149 -12.76 2.77 22.06
CA LEU A 149 -13.63 3.05 23.19
C LEU A 149 -12.82 3.57 24.40
N ALA A 150 -11.72 2.87 24.73
CA ALA A 150 -10.81 3.29 25.79
C ALA A 150 -10.16 4.67 25.48
N ALA A 151 -9.78 4.94 24.24
CA ALA A 151 -9.26 6.24 23.81
C ALA A 151 -10.29 7.35 24.01
N ALA A 152 -11.58 7.13 23.68
CA ALA A 152 -12.66 8.10 23.80
C ALA A 152 -12.90 8.56 25.26
N TRP A 153 -12.68 7.68 26.23
CA TRP A 153 -12.83 7.97 27.65
C TRP A 153 -11.52 8.21 28.39
N SER A 154 -10.40 8.24 27.64
CA SER A 154 -9.10 8.48 28.25
C SER A 154 -8.94 9.94 28.69
N HIS A 155 -8.51 10.14 29.94
CA HIS A 155 -8.09 11.42 30.50
C HIS A 155 -6.57 11.51 30.70
N SER A 156 -5.82 10.52 30.23
CA SER A 156 -4.40 10.35 30.46
C SER A 156 -3.67 10.17 29.13
N VAL A 157 -2.61 10.96 28.93
CA VAL A 157 -1.77 10.89 27.73
C VAL A 157 -1.22 9.48 27.48
N PRO A 158 -0.59 8.79 28.47
CA PRO A 158 -0.06 7.45 28.23
C PRO A 158 -1.11 6.42 27.83
N VAL A 159 -2.30 6.48 28.43
CA VAL A 159 -3.41 5.58 28.09
C VAL A 159 -3.90 5.84 26.68
N PHE A 160 -4.11 7.10 26.31
CA PHE A 160 -4.50 7.46 24.93
C PHE A 160 -3.47 6.98 23.89
N LEU A 161 -2.18 7.21 24.16
CA LEU A 161 -1.11 6.79 23.25
C LEU A 161 -1.01 5.27 23.13
N ALA A 162 -1.21 4.52 24.24
CA ALA A 162 -1.29 3.05 24.19
C ALA A 162 -2.49 2.58 23.35
N CYS A 163 -3.65 3.22 23.52
CA CYS A 163 -4.84 2.96 22.69
C CYS A 163 -4.58 3.27 21.22
N ALA A 164 -3.90 4.36 20.90
CA ALA A 164 -3.51 4.72 19.54
C ALA A 164 -2.60 3.65 18.91
N LEU A 165 -1.62 3.15 19.65
CA LEU A 165 -0.74 2.04 19.23
C LEU A 165 -1.55 0.76 18.95
N LEU A 166 -2.44 0.38 19.86
CA LEU A 166 -3.30 -0.81 19.72
C LEU A 166 -4.28 -0.67 18.54
N THR A 167 -4.86 0.51 18.35
CA THR A 167 -5.68 0.82 17.17
C THR A 167 -4.88 0.63 15.88
N GLY A 168 -3.63 1.08 15.86
CA GLY A 168 -2.74 0.85 14.73
C GLY A 168 -2.50 -0.63 14.47
N ILE A 169 -2.05 -1.39 15.50
CA ILE A 169 -1.78 -2.84 15.39
C ILE A 169 -3.01 -3.58 14.88
N SER A 170 -4.18 -3.28 15.40
CA SER A 170 -5.43 -3.98 15.07
C SER A 170 -5.99 -3.61 13.71
N SER A 171 -5.71 -2.42 13.19
CA SER A 171 -6.17 -1.97 11.86
C SER A 171 -5.56 -2.74 10.70
N VAL A 172 -4.56 -3.60 10.94
CA VAL A 172 -4.02 -4.52 9.92
C VAL A 172 -5.03 -5.57 9.46
N ALA A 173 -6.16 -5.75 10.16
CA ALA A 173 -7.30 -6.54 9.69
C ALA A 173 -7.64 -6.25 8.23
N VAL A 174 -7.47 -5.01 7.78
CA VAL A 174 -7.70 -4.62 6.38
C VAL A 174 -6.87 -5.43 5.39
N GLN A 175 -5.62 -5.72 5.71
CA GLN A 175 -4.73 -6.50 4.83
C GLN A 175 -5.14 -7.98 4.81
N VAL A 176 -5.59 -8.51 5.95
CA VAL A 176 -6.12 -9.87 6.02
C VAL A 176 -7.42 -9.98 5.21
N LEU A 177 -8.31 -8.98 5.25
CA LEU A 177 -9.54 -8.95 4.46
C LEU A 177 -9.27 -8.89 2.95
N VAL A 178 -8.26 -8.10 2.51
CA VAL A 178 -7.83 -8.07 1.10
C VAL A 178 -7.31 -9.43 0.65
N LEU A 179 -6.48 -10.08 1.47
CA LEU A 179 -5.98 -11.43 1.22
C LEU A 179 -7.12 -12.45 1.15
N TYR A 180 -8.09 -12.32 2.06
CA TYR A 180 -9.30 -13.14 2.12
C TYR A 180 -10.10 -13.05 0.81
N ALA A 181 -10.36 -11.82 0.33
CA ALA A 181 -11.03 -11.55 -0.94
C ALA A 181 -10.29 -12.17 -2.13
N ALA A 182 -8.96 -12.07 -2.15
CA ALA A 182 -8.12 -12.65 -3.20
C ALA A 182 -8.20 -14.19 -3.26
N HIS A 183 -8.33 -14.86 -2.10
CA HIS A 183 -8.41 -16.31 -2.04
C HIS A 183 -9.81 -16.86 -2.35
N MET A 184 -10.86 -16.09 -2.06
CA MET A 184 -12.23 -16.49 -2.38
C MET A 184 -12.54 -16.37 -3.86
N ALA A 185 -11.79 -15.53 -4.59
CA ALA A 185 -11.99 -15.29 -6.01
C ALA A 185 -11.24 -16.33 -6.86
N HIS A 186 -11.94 -16.99 -7.80
CA HIS A 186 -11.28 -17.79 -8.83
C HIS A 186 -10.43 -16.90 -9.76
N ASP A 187 -9.42 -17.51 -10.42
CA ASP A 187 -8.37 -16.77 -11.15
C ASP A 187 -8.92 -15.75 -12.16
N GLY A 188 -10.02 -16.09 -12.86
CA GLY A 188 -10.61 -15.21 -13.89
C GLY A 188 -11.22 -13.90 -13.37
N ILE A 189 -11.68 -13.85 -12.11
CA ILE A 189 -12.31 -12.66 -11.51
C ILE A 189 -11.51 -12.06 -10.36
N ARG A 190 -10.43 -12.72 -9.91
CA ARG A 190 -9.61 -12.30 -8.76
C ARG A 190 -9.21 -10.83 -8.84
N GLY A 191 -8.74 -10.37 -10.01
CA GLY A 191 -8.35 -8.98 -10.22
C GLY A 191 -9.50 -7.99 -10.00
N ARG A 192 -10.72 -8.32 -10.47
CA ARG A 192 -11.90 -7.49 -10.28
C ARG A 192 -12.32 -7.42 -8.81
N VAL A 193 -12.35 -8.56 -8.13
CA VAL A 193 -12.74 -8.63 -6.71
C VAL A 193 -11.77 -7.86 -5.83
N VAL A 194 -10.46 -8.11 -5.97
CA VAL A 194 -9.43 -7.38 -5.23
C VAL A 194 -9.47 -5.89 -5.56
N GLY A 195 -9.68 -5.53 -6.83
CA GLY A 195 -9.83 -4.13 -7.26
C GLY A 195 -11.01 -3.44 -6.56
N SER A 196 -12.17 -4.10 -6.47
CA SER A 196 -13.35 -3.55 -5.76
C SER A 196 -13.07 -3.35 -4.26
N VAL A 197 -12.42 -4.31 -3.61
CA VAL A 197 -12.04 -4.21 -2.18
C VAL A 197 -11.02 -3.09 -1.95
N MET A 198 -10.03 -2.98 -2.82
CA MET A 198 -9.05 -1.88 -2.77
C MET A 198 -9.67 -0.51 -3.02
N SER A 199 -10.70 -0.43 -3.87
CA SER A 199 -11.45 0.83 -4.07
C SER A 199 -12.18 1.27 -2.79
N GLY A 200 -12.79 0.32 -2.07
CA GLY A 200 -13.39 0.58 -0.76
C GLY A 200 -12.35 1.06 0.26
N LEU A 201 -11.18 0.41 0.29
CA LEU A 201 -10.05 0.82 1.13
C LEU A 201 -9.61 2.26 0.82
N MET A 202 -9.41 2.60 -0.45
CA MET A 202 -9.01 3.95 -0.87
C MET A 202 -10.04 5.00 -0.48
N LEU A 203 -11.33 4.70 -0.68
CA LEU A 203 -12.43 5.57 -0.27
C LEU A 203 -12.42 5.81 1.25
N GLY A 204 -12.16 4.77 2.04
CA GLY A 204 -12.03 4.88 3.50
C GLY A 204 -10.89 5.81 3.92
N ILE A 205 -9.72 5.70 3.31
CA ILE A 205 -8.58 6.59 3.58
C ILE A 205 -8.94 8.06 3.29
N MET A 206 -9.62 8.30 2.17
CA MET A 206 -9.96 9.65 1.73
C MET A 206 -11.02 10.30 2.61
N LEU A 207 -12.05 9.54 2.97
CA LEU A 207 -13.18 10.07 3.75
C LEU A 207 -12.88 10.13 5.25
N ALA A 208 -11.88 9.42 5.75
CA ALA A 208 -11.57 9.37 7.18
C ALA A 208 -11.36 10.76 7.79
N ARG A 209 -10.52 11.59 7.18
CA ARG A 209 -10.19 12.93 7.69
C ARG A 209 -11.37 13.89 7.66
N PRO A 210 -12.06 14.10 6.52
CA PRO A 210 -13.21 15.01 6.48
C PRO A 210 -14.35 14.55 7.40
N VAL A 211 -14.63 13.25 7.47
CA VAL A 211 -15.66 12.70 8.35
C VAL A 211 -15.30 12.92 9.83
N ALA A 212 -14.04 12.64 10.22
CA ALA A 212 -13.57 12.90 11.59
C ALA A 212 -13.69 14.37 11.97
N SER A 213 -13.28 15.29 11.09
CA SER A 213 -13.41 16.72 11.33
C SER A 213 -14.87 17.18 11.45
N LEU A 214 -15.77 16.65 10.60
CA LEU A 214 -17.19 16.99 10.67
C LEU A 214 -17.84 16.50 11.97
N ILE A 215 -17.60 15.26 12.37
CA ILE A 215 -18.13 14.72 13.63
C ILE A 215 -17.58 15.56 14.81
N ALA A 216 -16.31 15.94 14.77
CA ALA A 216 -15.71 16.75 15.83
C ALA A 216 -16.26 18.19 15.88
N ASP A 217 -16.68 18.75 14.73
CA ASP A 217 -17.32 20.07 14.67
C ASP A 217 -18.73 20.05 15.28
N PHE A 218 -19.51 18.99 15.01
CA PHE A 218 -20.88 18.86 15.52
C PHE A 218 -20.98 18.41 16.98
N ALA A 219 -19.98 17.67 17.46
CA ALA A 219 -20.02 17.08 18.80
C ALA A 219 -18.69 17.26 19.52
N SER A 220 -17.74 16.32 19.35
CA SER A 220 -16.43 16.36 19.99
C SER A 220 -15.47 15.37 19.33
N TRP A 221 -14.16 15.48 19.62
CA TRP A 221 -13.19 14.48 19.19
C TRP A 221 -13.46 13.08 19.79
N GLN A 222 -14.00 13.02 21.03
CA GLN A 222 -14.40 11.77 21.69
C GLN A 222 -15.51 11.07 20.90
N ALA A 223 -16.49 11.83 20.39
CA ALA A 223 -17.58 11.28 19.59
C ALA A 223 -17.07 10.58 18.32
N VAL A 224 -15.98 11.05 17.71
CA VAL A 224 -15.34 10.37 16.56
C VAL A 224 -14.90 8.97 16.95
N TYR A 225 -14.21 8.82 18.07
CA TYR A 225 -13.73 7.52 18.55
C TYR A 225 -14.88 6.61 19.01
N GLN A 226 -15.93 7.18 19.62
CA GLN A 226 -17.13 6.44 20.01
C GLN A 226 -17.88 5.90 18.77
N CYS A 227 -18.12 6.75 17.77
CA CYS A 227 -18.73 6.35 16.51
C CYS A 227 -17.90 5.28 15.80
N ALA A 228 -16.58 5.43 15.78
CA ALA A 228 -15.69 4.45 15.21
C ALA A 228 -15.74 3.11 15.96
N ALA A 229 -15.75 3.12 17.29
CA ALA A 229 -15.88 1.92 18.13
C ALA A 229 -17.20 1.18 17.87
N VAL A 230 -18.32 1.92 17.83
CA VAL A 230 -19.65 1.35 17.51
C VAL A 230 -19.62 0.74 16.11
N THR A 231 -19.06 1.45 15.14
CA THR A 231 -18.89 0.94 13.76
C THR A 231 -18.09 -0.35 13.72
N MET A 232 -16.99 -0.45 14.48
CA MET A 232 -16.19 -1.68 14.57
C MET A 232 -16.95 -2.82 15.26
N LEU A 233 -17.76 -2.56 16.27
CA LEU A 233 -18.61 -3.58 16.91
C LEU A 233 -19.69 -4.10 15.96
N LEU A 234 -20.37 -3.21 15.24
CA LEU A 234 -21.34 -3.61 14.22
C LEU A 234 -20.68 -4.42 13.11
N LEU A 235 -19.52 -3.98 12.65
CA LEU A 235 -18.75 -4.69 11.64
C LEU A 235 -18.31 -6.09 12.11
N LEU A 236 -17.87 -6.20 13.38
CA LEU A 236 -17.53 -7.48 14.01
C LEU A 236 -18.73 -8.43 14.01
N ALA A 237 -19.91 -7.93 14.39
CA ALA A 237 -21.14 -8.75 14.42
C ALA A 237 -21.50 -9.25 13.00
N VAL A 238 -21.45 -8.38 12.00
CA VAL A 238 -21.76 -8.73 10.62
C VAL A 238 -20.74 -9.71 10.06
N LEU A 239 -19.43 -9.46 10.24
CA LEU A 239 -18.38 -10.33 9.71
C LEU A 239 -18.35 -11.69 10.41
N ARG A 240 -18.75 -11.76 11.68
CA ARG A 240 -18.90 -13.04 12.41
C ARG A 240 -19.88 -14.00 11.71
N VAL A 241 -20.91 -13.47 11.07
CA VAL A 241 -21.91 -14.27 10.35
C VAL A 241 -21.50 -14.47 8.88
N ALA A 242 -21.00 -13.42 8.25
CA ALA A 242 -20.78 -13.40 6.80
C ALA A 242 -19.48 -14.07 6.33
N LEU A 243 -18.41 -14.06 7.17
CA LEU A 243 -17.14 -14.66 6.75
C LEU A 243 -17.12 -16.17 6.96
N PRO A 244 -16.81 -16.98 5.92
CA PRO A 244 -16.58 -18.41 6.08
C PRO A 244 -15.28 -18.66 6.86
N GLN A 245 -15.18 -19.80 7.54
CA GLN A 245 -13.95 -20.21 8.22
C GLN A 245 -12.89 -20.62 7.21
N ARG A 246 -11.66 -20.17 7.45
CA ARG A 246 -10.53 -20.54 6.62
C ARG A 246 -9.32 -20.87 7.49
N LEU A 247 -8.92 -22.14 7.46
CA LEU A 247 -7.71 -22.63 8.09
C LEU A 247 -6.61 -22.72 7.03
N PRO A 248 -5.60 -21.85 7.08
CA PRO A 248 -4.46 -21.95 6.19
C PRO A 248 -3.55 -23.11 6.61
N HIS A 249 -2.81 -23.68 5.65
CA HIS A 249 -1.79 -24.68 5.90
C HIS A 249 -0.44 -24.11 5.49
N SER A 250 0.39 -23.75 6.47
CA SER A 250 1.76 -23.28 6.20
C SER A 250 2.74 -24.44 6.37
N ALA A 251 3.61 -24.62 5.39
CA ALA A 251 4.66 -25.65 5.42
C ALA A 251 5.91 -25.23 6.22
N ILE A 252 6.03 -23.95 6.59
CA ILE A 252 7.19 -23.39 7.31
C ILE A 252 6.78 -22.87 8.68
N SER A 253 7.67 -22.91 9.67
CA SER A 253 7.39 -22.37 11.00
C SER A 253 7.36 -20.82 11.00
N TYR A 254 6.60 -20.21 11.92
CA TYR A 254 6.51 -18.76 12.05
C TYR A 254 7.90 -18.11 12.25
N ARG A 255 8.78 -18.75 13.03
CA ARG A 255 10.16 -18.28 13.24
C ARG A 255 10.96 -18.27 11.92
N ALA A 256 10.85 -19.33 11.12
CA ALA A 256 11.50 -19.41 9.82
C ALA A 256 10.98 -18.35 8.86
N LEU A 257 9.68 -18.04 8.92
CA LEU A 257 9.06 -16.96 8.15
C LEU A 257 9.65 -15.60 8.55
N MET A 258 9.75 -15.31 9.84
CA MET A 258 10.34 -14.05 10.35
C MET A 258 11.81 -13.91 9.94
N VAL A 259 12.62 -14.97 10.07
CA VAL A 259 14.02 -14.97 9.60
C VAL A 259 14.09 -14.73 8.10
N SER A 260 13.22 -15.36 7.31
CA SER A 260 13.13 -15.12 5.87
C SER A 260 12.80 -13.66 5.53
N MET A 261 11.83 -13.06 6.23
CA MET A 261 11.46 -11.64 6.03
C MET A 261 12.61 -10.71 6.38
N THR A 262 13.31 -10.95 7.49
CA THR A 262 14.50 -10.17 7.88
C THR A 262 15.60 -10.30 6.81
N GLY A 263 15.86 -11.52 6.32
CA GLY A 263 16.78 -11.76 5.22
C GLY A 263 16.39 -10.98 3.95
N MET A 264 15.10 -10.95 3.58
CA MET A 264 14.61 -10.17 2.43
C MET A 264 14.83 -8.67 2.63
N ALA A 265 14.55 -8.15 3.82
CA ALA A 265 14.74 -6.72 4.15
C ALA A 265 16.22 -6.31 4.05
N LEU A 266 17.13 -7.15 4.52
CA LEU A 266 18.56 -6.85 4.54
C LEU A 266 19.25 -7.02 3.19
N HIS A 267 18.87 -8.04 2.39
CA HIS A 267 19.59 -8.40 1.17
C HIS A 267 18.96 -7.91 -0.12
N SER A 268 17.63 -7.63 -0.15
CA SER A 268 16.99 -7.13 -1.35
C SER A 268 17.21 -5.63 -1.56
N VAL A 269 18.14 -5.27 -2.44
CA VAL A 269 18.42 -3.87 -2.80
C VAL A 269 17.18 -3.18 -3.36
N VAL A 270 16.39 -3.88 -4.19
CA VAL A 270 15.17 -3.34 -4.79
C VAL A 270 14.14 -2.99 -3.72
N LEU A 271 13.88 -3.92 -2.79
CA LEU A 271 12.94 -3.70 -1.69
C LEU A 271 13.35 -2.51 -0.81
N ARG A 272 14.63 -2.45 -0.42
CA ARG A 272 15.16 -1.34 0.38
C ARG A 272 15.02 0.01 -0.33
N ARG A 273 15.42 0.08 -1.61
CA ARG A 273 15.30 1.33 -2.38
C ARG A 273 13.85 1.78 -2.49
N ARG A 274 12.96 0.91 -2.96
CA ARG A 274 11.53 1.25 -3.13
C ARG A 274 10.86 1.55 -1.79
N GLY A 275 11.21 0.81 -0.73
CA GLY A 275 10.73 1.06 0.63
C GLY A 275 11.18 2.43 1.17
N LEU A 276 12.45 2.78 1.03
CA LEU A 276 12.98 4.07 1.51
C LEU A 276 12.42 5.26 0.71
N TYR A 277 12.28 5.14 -0.62
CA TYR A 277 11.63 6.18 -1.41
C TYR A 277 10.21 6.46 -0.91
N GLN A 278 9.44 5.40 -0.71
CA GLN A 278 8.07 5.53 -0.22
C GLN A 278 8.01 6.01 1.23
N ALA A 279 8.93 5.56 2.10
CA ALA A 279 9.04 6.02 3.48
C ALA A 279 9.32 7.52 3.57
N CYS A 280 10.23 8.03 2.74
CA CYS A 280 10.50 9.46 2.67
C CYS A 280 9.27 10.24 2.20
N LEU A 281 8.64 9.86 1.09
CA LEU A 281 7.48 10.58 0.59
C LEU A 281 6.32 10.56 1.59
N PHE A 282 6.09 9.41 2.23
CA PHE A 282 5.02 9.31 3.24
C PHE A 282 5.41 10.01 4.56
N GLY A 283 6.69 10.13 4.86
CA GLY A 283 7.17 10.97 5.96
C GLY A 283 6.78 12.43 5.77
N ALA A 284 7.04 12.98 4.59
CA ALA A 284 6.62 14.33 4.22
C ALA A 284 5.09 14.50 4.27
N PHE A 285 4.36 13.54 3.71
CA PHE A 285 2.89 13.47 3.74
C PHE A 285 2.34 13.45 5.17
N SER A 286 2.86 12.56 6.01
CA SER A 286 2.39 12.40 7.38
C SER A 286 2.70 13.63 8.22
N LEU A 287 3.86 14.25 8.02
CA LEU A 287 4.21 15.53 8.62
C LEU A 287 3.20 16.60 8.22
N PHE A 288 2.96 16.79 6.91
CA PHE A 288 2.03 17.79 6.39
C PHE A 288 0.63 17.61 6.99
N TRP A 289 0.05 16.41 6.90
CA TRP A 289 -1.31 16.13 7.40
C TRP A 289 -1.44 16.12 8.93
N THR A 290 -0.32 16.02 9.66
CA THR A 290 -0.31 16.17 11.12
C THR A 290 -0.29 17.64 11.53
N VAL A 291 0.44 18.49 10.77
CA VAL A 291 0.71 19.89 11.13
C VAL A 291 -0.30 20.83 10.49
N VAL A 292 -0.72 20.61 9.25
CA VAL A 292 -1.59 21.54 8.54
C VAL A 292 -2.92 21.82 9.25
N PRO A 293 -3.60 20.84 9.91
CA PRO A 293 -4.81 21.15 10.67
C PRO A 293 -4.54 22.07 11.86
N LEU A 294 -3.38 21.91 12.53
CA LEU A 294 -2.94 22.79 13.60
C LEU A 294 -2.70 24.21 13.08
N HIS A 295 -2.01 24.32 11.96
CA HIS A 295 -1.73 25.60 11.33
C HIS A 295 -2.99 26.32 10.86
N LEU A 296 -3.94 25.60 10.24
CA LEU A 296 -5.23 26.14 9.82
C LEU A 296 -6.06 26.65 11.01
N ALA A 297 -6.06 25.91 12.12
CA ALA A 297 -6.80 26.30 13.31
C ALA A 297 -6.14 27.47 14.04
N GLN A 298 -4.82 27.43 14.26
CA GLN A 298 -4.11 28.41 15.12
C GLN A 298 -3.76 29.69 14.39
N HIS A 299 -3.37 29.62 13.12
CA HIS A 299 -2.92 30.78 12.35
C HIS A 299 -4.07 31.46 11.59
N PHE A 300 -5.00 30.68 11.03
CA PHE A 300 -6.13 31.20 10.25
C PHE A 300 -7.46 31.16 11.01
N GLY A 301 -7.50 30.71 12.26
CA GLY A 301 -8.72 30.62 13.06
C GLY A 301 -9.79 29.71 12.45
N MET A 302 -9.40 28.73 11.62
CA MET A 302 -10.32 27.89 10.86
C MET A 302 -11.04 26.89 11.78
N PRO A 303 -12.38 26.84 11.76
CA PRO A 303 -13.15 25.85 12.52
C PRO A 303 -12.99 24.44 11.93
N GLN A 304 -13.35 23.39 12.69
CA GLN A 304 -13.21 22.00 12.28
C GLN A 304 -13.92 21.68 10.94
N ARG A 305 -15.09 22.28 10.67
CA ARG A 305 -15.76 22.17 9.36
C ARG A 305 -14.92 22.70 8.20
N GLY A 306 -14.15 23.77 8.42
CA GLY A 306 -13.21 24.29 7.42
C GLY A 306 -12.05 23.33 7.18
N ILE A 307 -11.52 22.74 8.24
CA ILE A 307 -10.50 21.68 8.16
C ILE A 307 -11.04 20.44 7.44
N ALA A 308 -12.32 20.08 7.65
CA ALA A 308 -12.99 19.01 6.91
C ALA A 308 -13.02 19.27 5.40
N LEU A 309 -13.39 20.49 5.00
CA LEU A 309 -13.38 20.90 3.59
C LEU A 309 -11.98 20.89 3.00
N PHE A 310 -10.98 21.37 3.75
CA PHE A 310 -9.59 21.30 3.36
C PHE A 310 -9.13 19.84 3.16
N ALA A 311 -9.54 18.94 4.05
CA ALA A 311 -9.17 17.52 3.99
C ALA A 311 -9.71 16.79 2.75
N LEU A 312 -10.78 17.32 2.11
CA LEU A 312 -11.27 16.82 0.81
C LEU A 312 -10.24 16.99 -0.32
N ALA A 313 -9.26 17.90 -0.17
CA ALA A 313 -8.16 18.02 -1.12
C ALA A 313 -7.40 16.69 -1.29
N GLY A 314 -7.27 15.90 -0.22
CA GLY A 314 -6.63 14.57 -0.27
C GLY A 314 -7.35 13.56 -1.19
N VAL A 315 -8.64 13.77 -1.48
CA VAL A 315 -9.39 12.91 -2.42
C VAL A 315 -8.82 12.97 -3.83
N ALA A 316 -8.27 14.11 -4.22
CA ALA A 316 -7.64 14.28 -5.53
C ALA A 316 -6.41 13.36 -5.74
N GLY A 317 -5.74 12.94 -4.66
CA GLY A 317 -4.64 11.97 -4.72
C GLY A 317 -5.01 10.60 -5.29
N ALA A 318 -6.29 10.20 -5.22
CA ALA A 318 -6.77 8.94 -5.81
C ALA A 318 -6.58 8.86 -7.33
N ILE A 319 -6.66 9.99 -8.01
CA ILE A 319 -6.48 10.07 -9.46
C ILE A 319 -5.06 9.64 -9.86
N ALA A 320 -4.10 9.75 -8.94
CA ALA A 320 -2.72 9.35 -9.16
C ALA A 320 -2.56 7.85 -9.45
N ALA A 321 -3.33 6.99 -8.78
CA ALA A 321 -3.16 5.54 -8.89
C ALA A 321 -3.39 4.99 -10.31
N PRO A 322 -4.50 5.30 -11.01
CA PRO A 322 -4.69 4.84 -12.39
C PRO A 322 -3.70 5.47 -13.38
N ILE A 323 -3.25 6.71 -13.14
CA ILE A 323 -2.23 7.35 -13.97
C ILE A 323 -0.90 6.63 -13.81
N ALA A 324 -0.46 6.43 -12.56
CA ALA A 324 0.79 5.73 -12.24
C ALA A 324 0.79 4.29 -12.78
N GLY A 325 -0.34 3.58 -12.70
CA GLY A 325 -0.50 2.25 -13.28
C GLY A 325 -0.25 2.23 -14.79
N ARG A 326 -0.90 3.12 -15.55
CA ARG A 326 -0.71 3.23 -17.01
C ARG A 326 0.73 3.61 -17.39
N VAL A 327 1.37 4.47 -16.60
CA VAL A 327 2.77 4.87 -16.80
C VAL A 327 3.71 3.70 -16.54
N ALA A 328 3.41 2.91 -15.49
CA ALA A 328 4.16 1.71 -15.17
C ALA A 328 4.06 0.64 -16.27
N ASP A 329 2.87 0.46 -16.86
CA ASP A 329 2.63 -0.49 -17.96
C ASP A 329 3.41 -0.12 -19.23
N ARG A 330 3.73 1.17 -19.42
CA ARG A 330 4.59 1.66 -20.51
C ARG A 330 6.10 1.52 -20.22
N GLY A 331 6.49 0.95 -19.09
CA GLY A 331 7.88 0.80 -18.69
C GLY A 331 8.55 2.07 -18.11
N TRP A 332 7.79 3.13 -17.86
CA TRP A 332 8.32 4.43 -17.40
C TRP A 332 8.39 4.53 -15.87
N VAL A 333 8.56 3.41 -15.18
CA VAL A 333 8.56 3.36 -13.71
C VAL A 333 9.64 4.26 -13.12
N ARG A 334 10.89 4.19 -13.60
CA ARG A 334 12.00 4.99 -13.06
C ARG A 334 11.80 6.49 -13.24
N PRO A 335 11.56 7.04 -14.46
CA PRO A 335 11.35 8.47 -14.61
C PRO A 335 10.12 8.97 -13.84
N ALA A 336 9.04 8.19 -13.79
CA ALA A 336 7.84 8.53 -13.02
C ALA A 336 8.10 8.57 -11.50
N THR A 337 8.94 7.66 -10.97
CA THR A 337 9.38 7.69 -9.57
C THR A 337 10.14 8.99 -9.26
N GLY A 338 11.10 9.39 -10.12
CA GLY A 338 11.81 10.66 -9.95
C GLY A 338 10.89 11.87 -10.05
N LEU A 339 9.94 11.86 -10.99
CA LEU A 339 8.95 12.92 -11.15
C LEU A 339 8.05 13.04 -9.91
N ALA A 340 7.59 11.93 -9.33
CA ALA A 340 6.80 11.95 -8.10
C ALA A 340 7.57 12.61 -6.94
N MET A 341 8.85 12.30 -6.78
CA MET A 341 9.70 12.93 -5.76
C MET A 341 9.87 14.43 -6.01
N LEU A 342 10.06 14.83 -7.28
CA LEU A 342 10.16 16.25 -7.67
C LEU A 342 8.85 17.00 -7.40
N ILE A 343 7.69 16.40 -7.73
CA ILE A 343 6.38 16.98 -7.42
C ILE A 343 6.23 17.21 -5.92
N ALA A 344 6.60 16.22 -5.08
CA ALA A 344 6.52 16.36 -3.63
C ALA A 344 7.44 17.47 -3.10
N ALA A 345 8.68 17.56 -3.60
CA ALA A 345 9.61 18.62 -3.23
C ALA A 345 9.10 20.00 -3.67
N THR A 346 8.62 20.12 -4.91
CA THR A 346 8.05 21.37 -5.44
C THR A 346 6.81 21.80 -4.67
N ALA A 347 5.92 20.86 -4.32
CA ALA A 347 4.74 21.15 -3.50
C ALA A 347 5.13 21.76 -2.16
N LEU A 348 6.13 21.21 -1.48
CA LEU A 348 6.60 21.75 -0.21
C LEU A 348 7.34 23.09 -0.37
N LEU A 349 8.08 23.30 -1.45
CA LEU A 349 8.66 24.61 -1.76
C LEU A 349 7.57 25.67 -2.02
N LEU A 350 6.50 25.33 -2.72
CA LEU A 350 5.37 26.24 -2.94
C LEU A 350 4.72 26.68 -1.62
N SER A 351 4.75 25.85 -0.59
CA SER A 351 4.18 26.19 0.73
C SER A 351 4.90 27.33 1.46
N HIS A 352 6.08 27.75 0.97
CA HIS A 352 6.84 28.90 1.50
C HIS A 352 6.48 30.23 0.83
N ILE A 353 5.66 30.21 -0.21
CA ILE A 353 5.21 31.44 -0.86
C ILE A 353 4.18 32.10 0.05
N GLU A 354 4.47 33.32 0.47
CA GLU A 354 3.56 34.14 1.25
C GLU A 354 2.67 34.94 0.31
N LEU A 355 1.37 34.80 0.45
CA LEU A 355 0.35 35.54 -0.31
C LEU A 355 -0.40 36.47 0.63
N GLU A 356 -0.72 37.67 0.17
CA GLU A 356 -1.29 38.76 0.99
C GLU A 356 -2.71 38.44 1.54
N GLY A 357 -3.42 37.48 0.95
CA GLY A 357 -4.79 37.12 1.37
C GLY A 357 -4.91 35.76 2.04
N THR A 358 -5.60 35.68 3.21
CA THR A 358 -5.87 34.41 3.90
C THR A 358 -6.49 33.36 3.00
N ARG A 359 -7.45 33.74 2.15
CA ARG A 359 -8.09 32.81 1.21
C ARG A 359 -7.09 32.26 0.18
N GLN A 360 -6.21 33.12 -0.33
CA GLN A 360 -5.20 32.74 -1.32
C GLN A 360 -4.17 31.79 -0.69
N GLN A 361 -3.75 32.09 0.54
CA GLN A 361 -2.82 31.23 1.30
C GLN A 361 -3.41 29.84 1.58
N VAL A 362 -4.67 29.76 2.00
CA VAL A 362 -5.37 28.50 2.20
C VAL A 362 -5.52 27.72 0.88
N LEU A 363 -5.86 28.38 -0.22
CA LEU A 363 -5.92 27.73 -1.54
C LEU A 363 -4.56 27.23 -1.99
N LEU A 364 -3.48 27.92 -1.72
CA LEU A 364 -2.12 27.45 -1.99
C LEU A 364 -1.82 26.17 -1.20
N LEU A 365 -2.16 26.12 0.09
CA LEU A 365 -2.01 24.91 0.92
C LEU A 365 -2.87 23.74 0.41
N VAL A 366 -4.07 24.00 -0.12
CA VAL A 366 -4.89 22.98 -0.80
C VAL A 366 -4.15 22.41 -2.01
N VAL A 367 -3.56 23.25 -2.86
CA VAL A 367 -2.77 22.81 -4.02
C VAL A 367 -1.55 22.01 -3.57
N VAL A 368 -0.86 22.44 -2.53
CA VAL A 368 0.26 21.71 -1.93
C VAL A 368 -0.18 20.32 -1.45
N GLY A 369 -1.31 20.23 -0.75
CA GLY A 369 -1.87 18.97 -0.29
C GLY A 369 -2.21 18.02 -1.44
N ILE A 370 -2.87 18.52 -2.49
CA ILE A 370 -3.21 17.74 -3.70
C ILE A 370 -1.95 17.20 -4.38
N LEU A 371 -0.95 18.03 -4.59
CA LEU A 371 0.29 17.63 -5.25
C LEU A 371 1.07 16.60 -4.42
N LEU A 372 1.11 16.79 -3.11
CA LEU A 372 1.78 15.86 -2.19
C LEU A 372 1.07 14.50 -2.15
N ASP A 373 -0.26 14.48 -2.04
CA ASP A 373 -1.07 13.26 -2.06
C ASP A 373 -0.93 12.53 -3.39
N PHE A 374 -0.93 13.27 -4.51
CA PHE A 374 -0.69 12.73 -5.84
C PHE A 374 0.69 12.05 -5.93
N ALA A 375 1.75 12.74 -5.49
CA ALA A 375 3.11 12.24 -5.55
C ALA A 375 3.30 10.95 -4.73
N VAL A 376 2.77 10.94 -3.50
CA VAL A 376 2.86 9.79 -2.58
C VAL A 376 2.09 8.59 -3.14
N SER A 377 0.87 8.81 -3.63
CA SER A 377 0.03 7.76 -4.19
C SER A 377 0.59 7.19 -5.49
N ALA A 378 1.12 8.05 -6.37
CA ALA A 378 1.79 7.62 -7.60
C ALA A 378 3.02 6.75 -7.28
N ASN A 379 3.90 7.21 -6.38
CA ASN A 379 5.11 6.46 -6.02
C ASN A 379 4.78 5.14 -5.31
N LEU A 380 3.70 5.07 -4.52
CA LEU A 380 3.22 3.83 -3.91
C LEU A 380 2.92 2.76 -4.97
N VAL A 381 2.14 3.11 -6.00
CA VAL A 381 1.77 2.21 -7.09
C VAL A 381 2.99 1.79 -7.90
N LEU A 382 3.88 2.74 -8.25
CA LEU A 382 5.11 2.46 -8.97
C LEU A 382 6.03 1.51 -8.19
N GLY A 383 6.18 1.74 -6.88
CA GLY A 383 6.96 0.89 -5.97
C GLY A 383 6.39 -0.53 -5.87
N GLN A 384 5.08 -0.65 -5.65
CA GLN A 384 4.40 -1.95 -5.59
C GLN A 384 4.53 -2.73 -6.91
N ARG A 385 4.45 -2.08 -8.05
CA ARG A 385 4.64 -2.73 -9.36
C ARG A 385 6.02 -3.40 -9.45
N VAL A 386 7.07 -2.71 -8.98
CA VAL A 386 8.44 -3.24 -9.00
C VAL A 386 8.62 -4.40 -8.02
N ILE A 387 8.13 -4.27 -6.79
CA ILE A 387 8.29 -5.34 -5.78
C ILE A 387 7.46 -6.59 -6.13
N PHE A 388 6.32 -6.44 -6.79
CA PHE A 388 5.48 -7.57 -7.20
C PHE A 388 6.01 -8.34 -8.41
N SER A 389 6.98 -7.79 -9.14
CA SER A 389 7.68 -8.53 -10.21
C SER A 389 8.64 -9.59 -9.67
N ALA A 390 9.01 -9.54 -8.38
CA ALA A 390 9.97 -10.46 -7.75
C ALA A 390 9.48 -11.91 -7.54
N GLY A 391 8.26 -12.26 -8.03
CA GLY A 391 7.73 -13.62 -7.98
C GLY A 391 6.49 -13.78 -7.10
N ALA A 392 5.55 -14.62 -7.56
CA ALA A 392 4.22 -14.76 -6.93
C ALA A 392 4.26 -15.26 -5.48
N ALA A 393 5.15 -16.21 -5.17
CA ALA A 393 5.24 -16.84 -3.85
C ALA A 393 5.73 -15.90 -2.73
N GLN A 394 6.42 -14.82 -3.09
CA GLN A 394 7.05 -13.90 -2.12
C GLN A 394 6.33 -12.55 -2.04
N ARG A 395 5.35 -12.27 -2.90
CA ARG A 395 4.66 -10.96 -3.00
C ARG A 395 4.10 -10.47 -1.68
N GLY A 396 3.45 -11.34 -0.91
CA GLY A 396 2.88 -10.97 0.39
C GLY A 396 3.95 -10.50 1.38
N ARG A 397 5.07 -11.21 1.47
CA ARG A 397 6.19 -10.87 2.38
C ARG A 397 6.87 -9.57 1.96
N TYR A 398 7.16 -9.42 0.66
CA TYR A 398 7.71 -8.17 0.12
C TYR A 398 6.79 -6.97 0.39
N ASN A 399 5.47 -7.14 0.19
CA ASN A 399 4.51 -6.08 0.45
C ASN A 399 4.43 -5.73 1.94
N ALA A 400 4.46 -6.72 2.84
CA ALA A 400 4.43 -6.47 4.29
C ALA A 400 5.64 -5.63 4.74
N ILE A 401 6.87 -5.99 4.30
CA ILE A 401 8.08 -5.24 4.61
C ILE A 401 8.04 -3.84 3.99
N TYR A 402 7.62 -3.73 2.73
CA TYR A 402 7.49 -2.46 2.02
C TYR A 402 6.53 -1.51 2.73
N MET A 403 5.34 -1.99 3.10
CA MET A 403 4.33 -1.21 3.81
C MET A 403 4.76 -0.88 5.23
N ALA A 404 5.45 -1.78 5.93
CA ALA A 404 5.99 -1.48 7.26
C ALA A 404 7.05 -0.37 7.19
N THR A 405 7.95 -0.41 6.20
CA THR A 405 8.93 0.65 5.96
C THR A 405 8.24 1.98 5.60
N PHE A 406 7.20 1.92 4.78
CA PHE A 406 6.36 3.07 4.42
C PHE A 406 5.76 3.74 5.68
N PHE A 407 5.10 2.98 6.55
CA PHE A 407 4.49 3.52 7.78
C PHE A 407 5.53 3.97 8.82
N SER A 408 6.71 3.35 8.85
CA SER A 408 7.83 3.85 9.67
C SER A 408 8.27 5.26 9.26
N GLY A 409 8.33 5.52 7.94
CA GLY A 409 8.56 6.86 7.42
C GLY A 409 7.49 7.86 7.87
N GLY A 410 6.22 7.46 7.81
CA GLY A 410 5.12 8.28 8.28
C GLY A 410 5.19 8.58 9.77
N ALA A 411 5.51 7.58 10.59
CA ALA A 411 5.69 7.74 12.04
C ALA A 411 6.82 8.75 12.36
N ILE A 412 7.94 8.66 11.68
CA ILE A 412 9.05 9.64 11.82
C ILE A 412 8.56 11.03 11.38
N GLY A 413 7.87 11.12 10.25
CA GLY A 413 7.34 12.38 9.73
C GLY A 413 6.37 13.06 10.69
N SER A 414 5.39 12.33 11.25
CA SER A 414 4.44 12.89 12.21
C SER A 414 5.08 13.32 13.54
N ALA A 415 6.06 12.54 14.04
CA ALA A 415 6.80 12.90 15.25
C ALA A 415 7.62 14.18 15.05
N LEU A 416 8.41 14.24 13.96
CA LEU A 416 9.20 15.42 13.61
C LEU A 416 8.31 16.62 13.30
N GLY A 417 7.15 16.41 12.70
CA GLY A 417 6.19 17.47 12.39
C GLY A 417 5.66 18.17 13.63
N GLY A 418 5.20 17.42 14.62
CA GLY A 418 4.73 17.98 15.89
C GLY A 418 5.84 18.75 16.61
N TRP A 419 7.04 18.17 16.67
CA TRP A 419 8.20 18.83 17.26
C TRP A 419 8.57 20.12 16.52
N ALA A 420 8.72 20.06 15.19
CA ALA A 420 9.12 21.21 14.39
C ALA A 420 8.09 22.34 14.46
N TYR A 421 6.81 22.02 14.41
CA TYR A 421 5.75 23.00 14.52
C TYR A 421 5.73 23.72 15.87
N ALA A 422 6.01 22.98 16.95
CA ALA A 422 6.09 23.58 18.29
C ALA A 422 7.29 24.55 18.48
N HIS A 423 8.41 24.33 17.77
CA HIS A 423 9.61 25.14 17.94
C HIS A 423 9.77 26.26 16.91
N GLY A 424 9.22 26.15 15.72
CA GLY A 424 9.38 27.12 14.66
C GLY A 424 8.18 27.25 13.72
N GLY A 425 7.00 26.86 14.20
CA GLY A 425 5.75 27.00 13.45
C GLY A 425 5.76 26.30 12.10
N TRP A 426 4.97 26.83 11.18
CA TRP A 426 4.85 26.30 9.81
C TRP A 426 6.18 26.30 9.07
N THR A 427 6.97 27.36 9.22
CA THR A 427 8.25 27.53 8.50
C THR A 427 9.21 26.38 8.80
N LEU A 428 9.47 26.07 10.08
CA LEU A 428 10.37 24.98 10.43
C LEU A 428 9.78 23.62 10.01
N ALA A 429 8.48 23.42 10.21
CA ALA A 429 7.82 22.17 9.85
C ALA A 429 7.89 21.91 8.34
N SER A 430 7.66 22.91 7.50
CA SER A 430 7.72 22.77 6.05
C SER A 430 9.15 22.53 5.52
N TRP A 431 10.18 23.15 6.12
CA TRP A 431 11.58 22.84 5.80
C TRP A 431 11.95 21.41 6.18
N VAL A 432 11.54 20.94 7.37
CA VAL A 432 11.74 19.55 7.78
C VAL A 432 11.01 18.59 6.83
N ALA A 433 9.77 18.92 6.43
CA ALA A 433 9.03 18.14 5.45
C ALA A 433 9.77 18.03 4.10
N LEU A 434 10.36 19.12 3.62
CA LEU A 434 11.11 19.18 2.36
C LEU A 434 12.36 18.29 2.39
N CYS A 435 13.01 18.11 3.55
CA CYS A 435 14.16 17.21 3.66
C CYS A 435 13.85 15.78 3.21
N PHE A 436 12.64 15.28 3.44
CA PHE A 436 12.26 13.92 3.08
C PHE A 436 12.32 13.64 1.56
N PRO A 437 11.59 14.38 0.68
CA PRO A 437 11.68 14.14 -0.75
C PRO A 437 13.07 14.47 -1.31
N LEU A 438 13.83 15.41 -0.73
CA LEU A 438 15.21 15.67 -1.13
C LEU A 438 16.14 14.51 -0.80
N LEU A 439 16.00 13.87 0.37
CA LEU A 439 16.74 12.64 0.72
C LEU A 439 16.38 11.49 -0.23
N ALA A 440 15.08 11.36 -0.57
CA ALA A 440 14.64 10.37 -1.56
C ALA A 440 15.28 10.62 -2.93
N LEU A 441 15.31 11.86 -3.41
CA LEU A 441 15.94 12.26 -4.68
C LEU A 441 17.45 12.01 -4.66
N ALA A 442 18.14 12.40 -3.60
CA ALA A 442 19.58 12.17 -3.44
C ALA A 442 19.91 10.67 -3.52
N TYR A 443 19.11 9.83 -2.85
CA TYR A 443 19.27 8.39 -2.92
C TYR A 443 18.86 7.82 -4.28
N PHE A 444 17.84 8.40 -4.95
CA PHE A 444 17.41 8.00 -6.28
C PHE A 444 18.47 8.22 -7.35
N VAL A 445 19.25 9.31 -7.29
CA VAL A 445 20.34 9.57 -8.23
C VAL A 445 21.40 8.47 -8.20
N THR A 446 21.60 7.80 -7.06
CA THR A 446 22.52 6.66 -6.93
C THR A 446 21.99 5.35 -7.55
N GLU A 447 20.76 5.33 -8.06
CA GLU A 447 20.17 4.16 -8.71
C GLU A 447 20.78 3.98 -10.11
N LYS A 448 21.66 2.97 -10.28
CA LYS A 448 22.21 2.64 -11.59
C LYS A 448 21.08 2.25 -12.54
N ARG A 449 21.16 2.66 -13.80
CA ARG A 449 20.27 2.20 -14.88
C ARG A 449 20.51 0.70 -15.08
N SER A 450 19.72 -0.15 -14.43
CA SER A 450 19.64 -1.56 -14.79
C SER A 450 18.66 -1.65 -15.95
N PRO A 451 18.99 -2.31 -17.05
CA PRO A 451 17.98 -2.66 -18.05
C PRO A 451 16.99 -3.62 -17.35
N LEU A 452 15.71 -3.22 -17.30
CA LEU A 452 14.58 -4.08 -16.91
C LEU A 452 14.30 -5.03 -18.07
#